data_17a75c05d04a884d2b986b11efcd8300
#
_entry.id   17a75c05d04a884d2b986b11efcd8300
#
_cell.length_a   1.000
_cell.length_b   1.000
_cell.length_c   1.000
_cell.angle_alpha   90.00
_cell.angle_beta   90.00
_cell.angle_gamma   90.00
#
_symmetry.space_group_name_H-M   'P 1'
#
loop_
_entity.id
_entity.type
_entity.pdbx_description
1 polymer ?
#
loop_
_entity_poly.entity_id
_entity_poly.type
_entity_poly.pdbx_seq_one_letter_code
_entity_poly.pdbx_strand_id
1 'polypeptide(L)'
;MTTGGPTPDRPRAGKQRLDAQLVAAGRVASRSRAADLIKRGLVTLDGRRLKASDRIDSRDFPRLVIDDHPWVSRAALKLVEGLRQCPDFSPRDQVCLDVGASTGGFSQVLLDAGARRVIALDVGHGQLHPRLSGDQRVLSLEGLNARDLDPTLLAREGVTRLVSDVSFISVTKALDPALRALAAGAQALILIKPQFEVGRDGLQKDGIARDPQAALDLVAAWLQDHHAGWRILWTGDSPIVGGDGNREFLMHLERT
;
A
#
# COMPACT_ATOMS: atom_id res chain seq x y z
N MET A 1 -34.90 -40.86 41.77
CA MET A 1 -33.49 -40.58 42.00
C MET A 1 -32.84 -40.38 40.65
N THR A 2 -32.75 -39.13 40.20
CA THR A 2 -32.13 -38.76 38.92
C THR A 2 -30.84 -38.03 39.23
N THR A 3 -29.75 -38.70 38.94
CA THR A 3 -28.38 -38.18 39.09
C THR A 3 -28.05 -37.25 37.94
N GLY A 4 -28.02 -35.93 38.24
CA GLY A 4 -27.49 -34.94 37.30
C GLY A 4 -25.99 -35.05 37.20
N GLY A 5 -25.47 -35.41 36.01
CA GLY A 5 -24.05 -35.38 35.69
C GLY A 5 -23.57 -33.93 35.54
N PRO A 6 -22.29 -33.64 35.83
CA PRO A 6 -21.75 -32.30 35.74
C PRO A 6 -21.68 -31.87 34.26
N THR A 7 -22.25 -30.68 33.97
CA THR A 7 -22.11 -30.00 32.69
C THR A 7 -20.65 -29.63 32.46
N PRO A 8 -20.06 -29.89 31.28
CA PRO A 8 -18.65 -29.55 31.04
C PRO A 8 -18.48 -28.03 31.10
N ASP A 9 -17.57 -27.59 31.92
CA ASP A 9 -17.16 -26.22 32.14
C ASP A 9 -16.67 -25.62 30.79
N ARG A 10 -17.45 -24.71 30.21
CA ARG A 10 -17.06 -24.00 29.01
C ARG A 10 -15.90 -23.06 29.37
N PRO A 11 -14.76 -23.09 28.65
CA PRO A 11 -13.64 -22.22 28.94
C PRO A 11 -14.09 -20.75 28.88
N ARG A 12 -13.91 -20.04 29.99
CA ARG A 12 -14.17 -18.59 30.11
C ARG A 12 -13.27 -17.86 29.10
N ALA A 13 -13.86 -17.42 27.99
CA ALA A 13 -13.26 -16.51 27.04
C ALA A 13 -12.96 -15.18 27.76
N GLY A 14 -11.70 -14.83 28.00
CA GLY A 14 -11.40 -13.54 28.62
C GLY A 14 -9.98 -13.28 29.10
N LYS A 15 -9.07 -14.28 29.10
CA LYS A 15 -7.70 -14.09 29.63
C LYS A 15 -6.57 -14.26 28.61
N GLN A 16 -6.85 -14.80 27.43
CA GLN A 16 -5.79 -15.08 26.45
C GLN A 16 -5.51 -13.87 25.56
N ARG A 17 -4.25 -13.72 25.16
CA ARG A 17 -3.81 -12.73 24.18
C ARG A 17 -4.44 -13.03 22.82
N LEU A 18 -4.60 -12.00 21.98
CA LEU A 18 -5.23 -12.11 20.66
C LEU A 18 -4.56 -13.18 19.79
N ASP A 19 -3.22 -13.28 19.78
CA ASP A 19 -2.48 -14.28 19.01
C ASP A 19 -2.88 -15.73 19.39
N ALA A 20 -3.10 -15.99 20.67
CA ALA A 20 -3.56 -17.29 21.15
C ALA A 20 -5.05 -17.54 20.85
N GLN A 21 -5.90 -16.50 20.96
CA GLN A 21 -7.31 -16.60 20.63
C GLN A 21 -7.54 -16.95 19.15
N LEU A 22 -6.77 -16.33 18.23
CA LEU A 22 -6.88 -16.60 16.80
C LEU A 22 -6.55 -18.05 16.44
N VAL A 23 -5.53 -18.64 17.07
CA VAL A 23 -5.17 -20.04 16.87
C VAL A 23 -6.22 -20.97 17.48
N ALA A 24 -6.66 -20.69 18.72
CA ALA A 24 -7.69 -21.49 19.39
C ALA A 24 -9.02 -21.50 18.64
N ALA A 25 -9.34 -20.41 17.92
CA ALA A 25 -10.52 -20.30 17.07
C ALA A 25 -10.32 -20.88 15.66
N GLY A 26 -9.17 -21.49 15.36
CA GLY A 26 -8.86 -22.04 14.03
C GLY A 26 -8.72 -21.02 12.92
N ARG A 27 -8.58 -19.71 13.26
CA ARG A 27 -8.52 -18.62 12.29
C ARG A 27 -7.13 -18.43 11.69
N VAL A 28 -6.09 -18.90 12.38
CA VAL A 28 -4.68 -18.85 11.94
C VAL A 28 -3.98 -20.13 12.36
N ALA A 29 -3.08 -20.63 11.52
CA ALA A 29 -2.43 -21.94 11.72
C ALA A 29 -1.47 -21.99 12.91
N SER A 30 -0.85 -20.87 13.32
CA SER A 30 0.11 -20.84 14.42
C SER A 30 0.16 -19.48 15.12
N ARG A 31 0.64 -19.48 16.38
CA ARG A 31 0.82 -18.24 17.16
C ARG A 31 1.85 -17.31 16.53
N SER A 32 2.90 -17.85 15.94
CA SER A 32 3.92 -17.07 15.23
C SER A 32 3.28 -16.33 14.03
N ARG A 33 2.44 -17.02 13.25
CA ARG A 33 1.71 -16.41 12.13
C ARG A 33 0.71 -15.38 12.62
N ALA A 34 -0.04 -15.67 13.69
CA ALA A 34 -0.98 -14.72 14.28
C ALA A 34 -0.27 -13.44 14.77
N ALA A 35 0.87 -13.59 15.43
CA ALA A 35 1.67 -12.44 15.90
C ALA A 35 2.21 -11.60 14.74
N ASP A 36 2.66 -12.23 13.65
CA ASP A 36 3.09 -11.55 12.42
C ASP A 36 1.95 -10.75 11.80
N LEU A 37 0.78 -11.36 11.58
CA LEU A 37 -0.40 -10.71 11.03
C LEU A 37 -0.85 -9.52 11.88
N ILE A 38 -0.87 -9.68 13.21
CA ILE A 38 -1.21 -8.59 14.14
C ILE A 38 -0.17 -7.46 14.05
N LYS A 39 1.13 -7.78 14.04
CA LYS A 39 2.22 -6.80 13.93
C LYS A 39 2.13 -6.00 12.63
N ARG A 40 1.76 -6.65 11.53
CA ARG A 40 1.55 -6.04 10.21
C ARG A 40 0.24 -5.25 10.11
N GLY A 41 -0.60 -5.27 11.14
CA GLY A 41 -1.90 -4.60 11.14
C GLY A 41 -2.96 -5.24 10.25
N LEU A 42 -2.80 -6.52 9.93
CA LEU A 42 -3.67 -7.32 9.05
C LEU A 42 -4.83 -8.01 9.80
N VAL A 43 -4.94 -7.76 11.10
CA VAL A 43 -6.04 -8.23 11.93
C VAL A 43 -6.85 -7.02 12.39
N THR A 44 -8.10 -6.93 11.94
CA THR A 44 -8.98 -5.81 12.26
C THR A 44 -10.32 -6.29 12.79
N LEU A 45 -10.95 -5.48 13.63
CA LEU A 45 -12.34 -5.64 14.08
C LEU A 45 -13.08 -4.35 13.75
N ASP A 46 -14.10 -4.43 12.90
CA ASP A 46 -14.86 -3.27 12.39
C ASP A 46 -13.95 -2.16 11.84
N GLY A 47 -12.91 -2.55 11.09
CA GLY A 47 -11.93 -1.62 10.52
C GLY A 47 -10.83 -1.15 11.49
N ARG A 48 -10.98 -1.32 12.81
CA ARG A 48 -9.96 -0.98 13.82
C ARG A 48 -8.86 -2.05 13.85
N ARG A 49 -7.61 -1.65 13.65
CA ARG A 49 -6.46 -2.54 13.81
C ARG A 49 -6.33 -3.01 15.25
N LEU A 50 -6.10 -4.32 15.42
CA LEU A 50 -5.93 -4.94 16.72
C LEU A 50 -4.45 -5.09 17.06
N LYS A 51 -4.15 -5.05 18.38
CA LYS A 51 -2.82 -5.29 18.95
C LYS A 51 -2.77 -6.67 19.60
N ALA A 52 -1.57 -7.23 19.76
CA ALA A 52 -1.39 -8.53 20.41
C ALA A 52 -1.89 -8.55 21.87
N SER A 53 -1.93 -7.41 22.53
CA SER A 53 -2.49 -7.24 23.87
C SER A 53 -4.02 -7.18 23.91
N ASP A 54 -4.67 -6.93 22.76
CA ASP A 54 -6.13 -6.82 22.70
C ASP A 54 -6.75 -8.18 23.02
N ARG A 55 -7.94 -8.11 23.58
CA ARG A 55 -8.77 -9.26 23.90
C ARG A 55 -10.11 -9.05 23.26
N ILE A 56 -10.55 -10.04 22.49
CA ILE A 56 -11.85 -9.98 21.81
C ILE A 56 -12.78 -11.04 22.38
N ASP A 57 -14.05 -10.72 22.46
CA ASP A 57 -15.08 -11.66 22.85
C ASP A 57 -15.33 -12.65 21.68
N SER A 58 -15.68 -13.90 22.01
CA SER A 58 -16.00 -14.89 20.97
C SER A 58 -17.15 -14.46 20.05
N ARG A 59 -18.05 -13.61 20.52
CA ARG A 59 -19.15 -13.02 19.74
C ARG A 59 -18.67 -12.06 18.66
N ASP A 60 -17.46 -11.50 18.80
CA ASP A 60 -16.87 -10.56 17.85
C ASP A 60 -16.08 -11.27 16.73
N PHE A 61 -15.77 -12.56 16.89
CA PHE A 61 -15.02 -13.34 15.90
C PHE A 61 -15.63 -13.32 14.48
N PRO A 62 -16.96 -13.34 14.28
CA PRO A 62 -17.56 -13.22 12.95
C PRO A 62 -17.25 -11.89 12.24
N ARG A 63 -17.02 -10.82 13.02
CA ARG A 63 -16.71 -9.47 12.53
C ARG A 63 -15.21 -9.23 12.34
N LEU A 64 -14.39 -10.20 12.80
CA LEU A 64 -12.95 -10.12 12.69
C LEU A 64 -12.52 -10.37 11.24
N VAL A 65 -11.81 -9.42 10.68
CA VAL A 65 -11.16 -9.56 9.37
C VAL A 65 -9.69 -9.88 9.59
N ILE A 66 -9.23 -10.98 8.97
CA ILE A 66 -7.83 -11.38 8.90
C ILE A 66 -7.42 -11.35 7.44
N ASP A 67 -6.61 -10.36 7.09
CA ASP A 67 -6.10 -10.16 5.74
C ASP A 67 -4.79 -10.95 5.58
N ASP A 68 -4.91 -12.28 5.44
CA ASP A 68 -3.76 -13.19 5.33
C ASP A 68 -3.26 -13.26 3.89
N HIS A 69 -2.50 -12.24 3.47
CA HIS A 69 -1.87 -12.18 2.17
C HIS A 69 -0.34 -12.35 2.26
N PRO A 70 0.35 -12.77 1.18
CA PRO A 70 1.80 -13.02 1.18
C PRO A 70 2.66 -11.75 1.23
N TRP A 71 2.04 -10.57 1.06
CA TRP A 71 2.70 -9.30 0.93
C TRP A 71 3.21 -8.73 2.26
N VAL A 72 4.29 -7.96 2.23
CA VAL A 72 4.85 -7.29 3.41
C VAL A 72 3.94 -6.19 3.96
N SER A 73 3.04 -5.66 3.14
CA SER A 73 2.01 -4.69 3.57
C SER A 73 0.72 -4.81 2.76
N ARG A 74 -0.39 -4.29 3.31
CA ARG A 74 -1.68 -4.22 2.61
C ARG A 74 -1.64 -3.32 1.36
N ALA A 75 -0.73 -2.33 1.33
CA ALA A 75 -0.57 -1.45 0.19
C ALA A 75 -0.32 -2.22 -1.12
N ALA A 76 0.38 -3.36 -1.03
CA ALA A 76 0.61 -4.25 -2.17
C ALA A 76 -0.66 -4.59 -2.95
N LEU A 77 -1.80 -4.78 -2.27
CA LEU A 77 -3.08 -5.12 -2.91
C LEU A 77 -3.54 -4.04 -3.90
N LYS A 78 -3.19 -2.78 -3.66
CA LYS A 78 -3.50 -1.67 -4.56
C LYS A 78 -2.75 -1.83 -5.89
N LEU A 79 -1.45 -2.14 -5.84
CA LEU A 79 -0.66 -2.36 -7.04
C LEU A 79 -1.03 -3.66 -7.75
N VAL A 80 -1.32 -4.74 -7.02
CA VAL A 80 -1.82 -5.99 -7.61
C VAL A 80 -3.06 -5.73 -8.47
N GLU A 81 -4.02 -4.97 -7.95
CA GLU A 81 -5.21 -4.60 -8.72
C GLU A 81 -4.86 -3.68 -9.88
N GLY A 82 -4.00 -2.69 -9.68
CA GLY A 82 -3.55 -1.81 -10.75
C GLY A 82 -2.93 -2.57 -11.92
N LEU A 83 -2.05 -3.54 -11.64
CA LEU A 83 -1.48 -4.40 -12.68
C LEU A 83 -2.52 -5.26 -13.39
N ARG A 84 -3.56 -5.71 -12.68
CA ARG A 84 -4.67 -6.46 -13.27
C ARG A 84 -5.51 -5.61 -14.22
N GLN A 85 -5.75 -4.35 -13.86
CA GLN A 85 -6.54 -3.40 -14.66
C GLN A 85 -5.75 -2.80 -15.84
N CYS A 86 -4.42 -2.74 -15.71
CA CYS A 86 -3.53 -2.13 -16.69
C CYS A 86 -2.52 -3.18 -17.22
N PRO A 87 -2.94 -4.17 -18.02
CA PRO A 87 -2.06 -5.25 -18.48
C PRO A 87 -0.88 -4.75 -19.33
N ASP A 88 -1.03 -3.58 -19.94
CA ASP A 88 0.04 -2.94 -20.72
C ASP A 88 1.15 -2.34 -19.82
N PHE A 89 0.86 -2.10 -18.53
CA PHE A 89 1.86 -1.77 -17.53
C PHE A 89 2.56 -3.03 -17.06
N SER A 90 3.54 -3.53 -17.82
CA SER A 90 4.31 -4.72 -17.43
C SER A 90 5.61 -4.34 -16.73
N PRO A 91 5.83 -4.78 -15.47
CA PRO A 91 7.11 -4.65 -14.79
C PRO A 91 8.16 -5.64 -15.30
N ARG A 92 7.77 -6.71 -16.01
CA ARG A 92 8.66 -7.80 -16.43
C ARG A 92 9.87 -7.27 -17.20
N ASP A 93 11.07 -7.67 -16.75
CA ASP A 93 12.37 -7.30 -17.31
C ASP A 93 12.66 -5.79 -17.29
N GLN A 94 11.84 -4.99 -16.60
CA GLN A 94 11.99 -3.54 -16.48
C GLN A 94 12.76 -3.14 -15.23
N VAL A 95 13.34 -1.93 -15.25
CA VAL A 95 13.79 -1.23 -14.05
C VAL A 95 12.67 -0.32 -13.59
N CYS A 96 12.23 -0.52 -12.34
CA CYS A 96 11.10 0.16 -11.76
C CYS A 96 11.54 1.12 -10.64
N LEU A 97 10.92 2.29 -10.56
CA LEU A 97 11.02 3.21 -9.43
C LEU A 97 9.74 3.09 -8.59
N ASP A 98 9.90 2.84 -7.30
CA ASP A 98 8.83 2.82 -6.29
C ASP A 98 8.99 4.05 -5.38
N VAL A 99 8.13 5.07 -5.55
CA VAL A 99 8.17 6.32 -4.78
C VAL A 99 7.18 6.25 -3.62
N GLY A 100 7.71 6.33 -2.40
CA GLY A 100 6.96 6.09 -1.18
C GLY A 100 6.94 4.61 -0.83
N ALA A 101 8.08 3.94 -0.97
CA ALA A 101 8.19 2.49 -0.83
C ALA A 101 7.83 1.97 0.57
N SER A 102 8.08 2.76 1.63
CA SER A 102 7.79 2.40 3.02
C SER A 102 8.28 0.99 3.36
N THR A 103 7.41 0.07 3.76
CA THR A 103 7.77 -1.33 4.04
C THR A 103 8.04 -2.18 2.79
N GLY A 104 7.85 -1.63 1.58
CA GLY A 104 8.16 -2.30 0.32
C GLY A 104 7.00 -3.10 -0.28
N GLY A 105 5.77 -2.75 0.04
CA GLY A 105 4.60 -3.45 -0.50
C GLY A 105 4.56 -3.42 -2.03
N PHE A 106 4.72 -2.25 -2.64
CA PHE A 106 4.76 -2.10 -4.09
C PHE A 106 6.03 -2.72 -4.68
N SER A 107 7.19 -2.49 -4.06
CA SER A 107 8.45 -3.11 -4.47
C SER A 107 8.35 -4.64 -4.54
N GLN A 108 7.73 -5.29 -3.56
CA GLN A 108 7.53 -6.75 -3.58
C GLN A 108 6.67 -7.18 -4.77
N VAL A 109 5.56 -6.48 -5.04
CA VAL A 109 4.68 -6.81 -6.18
C VAL A 109 5.42 -6.65 -7.51
N LEU A 110 6.23 -5.60 -7.67
CA LEU A 110 7.04 -5.40 -8.87
C LEU A 110 8.04 -6.55 -9.08
N LEU A 111 8.73 -6.99 -8.02
CA LEU A 111 9.67 -8.11 -8.08
C LEU A 111 8.97 -9.42 -8.43
N ASP A 112 7.82 -9.70 -7.83
CA ASP A 112 7.02 -10.90 -8.10
C ASP A 112 6.44 -10.88 -9.52
N ALA A 113 6.15 -9.69 -10.08
CA ALA A 113 5.75 -9.50 -11.47
C ALA A 113 6.93 -9.58 -12.47
N GLY A 114 8.15 -9.84 -11.98
CA GLY A 114 9.33 -10.08 -12.80
C GLY A 114 10.16 -8.83 -13.11
N ALA A 115 10.05 -7.76 -12.32
CA ALA A 115 10.94 -6.61 -12.47
C ALA A 115 12.42 -7.04 -12.37
N ARG A 116 13.25 -6.55 -13.30
CA ARG A 116 14.69 -6.79 -13.29
C ARG A 116 15.35 -6.11 -12.10
N ARG A 117 14.90 -4.92 -11.75
CA ARG A 117 15.40 -4.13 -10.62
C ARG A 117 14.30 -3.19 -10.12
N VAL A 118 14.31 -2.95 -8.82
CA VAL A 118 13.44 -1.96 -8.16
C VAL A 118 14.30 -0.96 -7.40
N ILE A 119 14.08 0.32 -7.64
CA ILE A 119 14.62 1.42 -6.86
C ILE A 119 13.53 1.84 -5.90
N ALA A 120 13.71 1.49 -4.62
CA ALA A 120 12.75 1.77 -3.55
C ALA A 120 13.14 3.07 -2.86
N LEU A 121 12.38 4.14 -3.10
CA LEU A 121 12.64 5.47 -2.58
C LEU A 121 11.63 5.84 -1.50
N ASP A 122 12.13 6.24 -0.32
CA ASP A 122 11.31 6.73 0.78
C ASP A 122 12.03 7.79 1.61
N VAL A 123 11.28 8.75 2.17
CA VAL A 123 11.80 9.76 3.09
C VAL A 123 12.10 9.19 4.48
N GLY A 124 11.48 8.08 4.85
CA GLY A 124 11.71 7.37 6.11
C GLY A 124 13.03 6.60 6.10
N HIS A 125 13.38 6.05 7.26
CA HIS A 125 14.60 5.29 7.48
C HIS A 125 14.29 3.94 8.13
N GLY A 126 14.95 2.87 7.68
CA GLY A 126 14.85 1.53 8.27
C GLY A 126 13.45 0.93 8.17
N GLN A 127 12.66 1.35 7.19
CA GLN A 127 11.28 0.87 7.02
C GLN A 127 11.19 -0.34 6.12
N LEU A 128 12.08 -0.45 5.13
CA LEU A 128 12.03 -1.51 4.13
C LEU A 128 12.16 -2.88 4.79
N HIS A 129 11.24 -3.79 4.47
CA HIS A 129 11.21 -5.11 5.06
C HIS A 129 12.51 -5.88 4.77
N PRO A 130 13.10 -6.65 5.74
CA PRO A 130 14.38 -7.35 5.59
C PRO A 130 14.47 -8.28 4.37
N ARG A 131 13.37 -8.87 3.93
CA ARG A 131 13.33 -9.69 2.69
C ARG A 131 13.64 -8.87 1.44
N LEU A 132 13.31 -7.58 1.43
CA LEU A 132 13.51 -6.69 0.29
C LEU A 132 14.85 -5.98 0.38
N SER A 133 15.24 -5.51 1.55
CA SER A 133 16.56 -4.87 1.74
C SER A 133 17.72 -5.83 1.53
N GLY A 134 17.51 -7.14 1.64
CA GLY A 134 18.49 -8.18 1.32
C GLY A 134 18.41 -8.70 -0.13
N ASP A 135 17.45 -8.29 -0.96
CA ASP A 135 17.34 -8.71 -2.34
C ASP A 135 18.26 -7.86 -3.23
N GLN A 136 19.17 -8.50 -3.96
CA GLN A 136 20.14 -7.81 -4.83
C GLN A 136 19.50 -7.01 -5.96
N ARG A 137 18.25 -7.29 -6.30
CA ARG A 137 17.47 -6.54 -7.29
C ARG A 137 16.91 -5.23 -6.74
N VAL A 138 16.98 -4.99 -5.43
CA VAL A 138 16.47 -3.79 -4.78
C VAL A 138 17.59 -2.82 -4.47
N LEU A 139 17.48 -1.60 -4.99
CA LEU A 139 18.26 -0.44 -4.55
C LEU A 139 17.40 0.38 -3.59
N SER A 140 17.73 0.34 -2.30
CA SER A 140 17.04 1.14 -1.29
C SER A 140 17.63 2.54 -1.20
N LEU A 141 16.77 3.56 -1.36
CA LEU A 141 17.07 4.98 -1.20
C LEU A 141 16.22 5.55 -0.07
N GLU A 142 16.52 5.18 1.15
CA GLU A 142 15.86 5.69 2.35
C GLU A 142 16.44 7.04 2.78
N GLY A 143 15.61 7.86 3.46
CA GLY A 143 15.98 9.21 3.88
C GLY A 143 16.04 10.23 2.74
N LEU A 144 15.57 9.86 1.55
CA LEU A 144 15.57 10.75 0.38
C LEU A 144 14.16 11.28 0.11
N ASN A 145 14.03 12.61 0.11
CA ASN A 145 12.78 13.22 -0.34
C ASN A 145 12.65 13.07 -1.86
N ALA A 146 11.50 12.60 -2.33
CA ALA A 146 11.26 12.40 -3.76
C ALA A 146 11.45 13.68 -4.60
N ARG A 147 11.27 14.86 -4.01
CA ARG A 147 11.54 16.15 -4.65
C ARG A 147 13.01 16.42 -4.91
N ASP A 148 13.89 15.77 -4.16
CA ASP A 148 15.34 15.92 -4.26
C ASP A 148 15.99 14.78 -5.05
N LEU A 149 15.17 13.99 -5.76
CA LEU A 149 15.63 12.88 -6.59
C LEU A 149 16.53 13.41 -7.71
N ASP A 150 17.75 12.88 -7.79
CA ASP A 150 18.67 13.17 -8.89
C ASP A 150 18.13 12.55 -10.20
N PRO A 151 17.77 13.36 -11.20
CA PRO A 151 17.25 12.87 -12.46
C PRO A 151 18.26 12.01 -13.23
N THR A 152 19.57 12.23 -13.02
CA THR A 152 20.62 11.44 -13.69
C THR A 152 20.64 9.99 -13.22
N LEU A 153 20.20 9.73 -11.99
CA LEU A 153 20.06 8.37 -11.47
C LEU A 153 19.07 7.55 -12.32
N LEU A 154 17.92 8.13 -12.67
CA LEU A 154 16.87 7.41 -13.43
C LEU A 154 17.37 7.03 -14.82
N ALA A 155 18.08 7.94 -15.49
CA ALA A 155 18.68 7.69 -16.79
C ALA A 155 19.79 6.62 -16.71
N ARG A 156 20.68 6.71 -15.71
CA ARG A 156 21.79 5.76 -15.50
C ARG A 156 21.28 4.35 -15.22
N GLU A 157 20.25 4.22 -14.38
CA GLU A 157 19.67 2.92 -14.04
C GLU A 157 18.74 2.38 -15.14
N GLY A 158 18.33 3.22 -16.10
CA GLY A 158 17.42 2.86 -17.19
C GLY A 158 16.00 2.60 -16.71
N VAL A 159 15.49 3.49 -15.85
CA VAL A 159 14.13 3.39 -15.31
C VAL A 159 13.10 3.61 -16.41
N THR A 160 12.18 2.66 -16.55
CA THR A 160 11.08 2.69 -17.54
C THR A 160 9.70 2.53 -16.92
N ARG A 161 9.63 2.15 -15.65
CA ARG A 161 8.36 2.01 -14.91
C ARG A 161 8.45 2.78 -13.61
N LEU A 162 7.39 3.52 -13.30
CA LEU A 162 7.24 4.23 -12.04
C LEU A 162 5.96 3.79 -11.35
N VAL A 163 6.04 3.48 -10.07
CA VAL A 163 4.87 3.31 -9.20
C VAL A 163 4.97 4.25 -8.01
N SER A 164 3.84 4.64 -7.43
CA SER A 164 3.86 5.55 -6.28
C SER A 164 2.70 5.31 -5.33
N ASP A 165 3.01 5.26 -4.02
CA ASP A 165 2.06 5.27 -2.88
C ASP A 165 2.53 6.28 -1.82
N VAL A 166 2.67 7.56 -2.18
CA VAL A 166 3.10 8.62 -1.26
C VAL A 166 1.98 9.04 -0.30
N SER A 167 2.38 9.49 0.89
CA SER A 167 1.47 10.03 1.92
C SER A 167 1.98 11.37 2.44
N PHE A 168 1.05 12.22 2.91
CA PHE A 168 1.33 13.56 3.47
C PHE A 168 1.92 14.58 2.51
N ILE A 169 1.92 14.27 1.23
CA ILE A 169 2.35 15.14 0.13
C ILE A 169 1.50 14.88 -1.10
N SER A 170 1.20 15.92 -1.87
CA SER A 170 0.56 15.78 -3.18
C SER A 170 1.49 15.05 -4.16
N VAL A 171 0.92 14.18 -5.01
CA VAL A 171 1.66 13.51 -6.09
C VAL A 171 2.26 14.52 -7.05
N THR A 172 1.62 15.69 -7.25
CA THR A 172 2.11 16.76 -8.13
C THR A 172 3.46 17.31 -7.67
N LYS A 173 3.73 17.28 -6.36
CA LYS A 173 5.00 17.73 -5.78
C LYS A 173 6.02 16.60 -5.68
N ALA A 174 5.55 15.40 -5.31
CA ALA A 174 6.45 14.27 -5.08
C ALA A 174 7.00 13.69 -6.38
N LEU A 175 6.19 13.67 -7.44
CA LEU A 175 6.54 12.98 -8.67
C LEU A 175 7.09 13.90 -9.77
N ASP A 176 7.01 15.25 -9.62
CA ASP A 176 7.49 16.19 -10.62
C ASP A 176 8.92 15.91 -11.12
N PRO A 177 9.94 15.69 -10.24
CA PRO A 177 11.29 15.41 -10.70
C PRO A 177 11.40 14.10 -11.48
N ALA A 178 10.73 13.04 -11.00
CA ALA A 178 10.76 11.74 -11.65
C ALA A 178 10.07 11.76 -13.02
N LEU A 179 8.89 12.39 -13.13
CA LEU A 179 8.15 12.49 -14.39
C LEU A 179 8.89 13.31 -15.45
N ARG A 180 9.64 14.36 -15.03
CA ARG A 180 10.49 15.13 -15.94
C ARG A 180 11.68 14.31 -16.48
N ALA A 181 12.23 13.45 -15.65
CA ALA A 181 13.47 12.72 -15.97
C ALA A 181 13.24 11.45 -16.79
N LEU A 182 12.04 10.86 -16.73
CA LEU A 182 11.75 9.63 -17.47
C LEU A 182 11.66 9.88 -18.97
N ALA A 183 12.21 8.95 -19.75
CA ALA A 183 12.25 9.03 -21.20
C ALA A 183 10.92 8.63 -21.85
N ALA A 184 10.75 8.95 -23.15
CA ALA A 184 9.62 8.45 -23.94
C ALA A 184 9.50 6.94 -23.89
N GLY A 185 8.26 6.42 -23.84
CA GLY A 185 7.93 5.01 -23.62
C GLY A 185 7.93 4.56 -22.17
N ALA A 186 8.33 5.42 -21.23
CA ALA A 186 8.15 5.12 -19.81
C ALA A 186 6.67 5.14 -19.42
N GLN A 187 6.31 4.32 -18.45
CA GLN A 187 4.95 4.28 -17.91
C GLN A 187 4.94 4.49 -16.40
N ALA A 188 3.87 5.08 -15.90
CA ALA A 188 3.67 5.27 -14.47
C ALA A 188 2.29 4.76 -14.03
N LEU A 189 2.24 4.08 -12.88
CA LEU A 189 1.01 3.67 -12.22
C LEU A 189 1.02 4.25 -10.81
N ILE A 190 0.28 5.35 -10.63
CA ILE A 190 0.33 6.18 -9.43
C ILE A 190 -0.95 6.07 -8.62
N LEU A 191 -0.81 6.04 -7.29
CA LEU A 191 -1.93 6.12 -6.37
C LEU A 191 -2.20 7.58 -6.02
N ILE A 192 -3.44 8.02 -6.22
CA ILE A 192 -3.92 9.35 -5.87
C ILE A 192 -4.75 9.25 -4.61
N LYS A 193 -4.36 10.02 -3.60
CA LYS A 193 -5.02 10.10 -2.30
C LYS A 193 -5.68 11.47 -2.16
N PRO A 194 -7.00 11.57 -2.33
CA PRO A 194 -7.70 12.86 -2.38
C PRO A 194 -7.39 13.78 -1.21
N GLN A 195 -7.22 13.24 -0.01
CA GLN A 195 -6.92 14.05 1.18
C GLN A 195 -5.58 14.81 1.10
N PHE A 196 -4.66 14.43 0.22
CA PHE A 196 -3.39 15.13 0.03
C PHE A 196 -3.36 16.02 -1.21
N GLU A 197 -4.40 15.96 -2.05
CA GLU A 197 -4.51 16.73 -3.30
C GLU A 197 -5.42 17.95 -3.16
N VAL A 198 -6.59 17.83 -2.50
CA VAL A 198 -7.65 18.83 -2.51
C VAL A 198 -7.43 20.03 -1.57
N GLY A 199 -6.33 20.03 -0.79
CA GLY A 199 -6.08 21.08 0.19
C GLY A 199 -7.04 21.03 1.40
N ARG A 200 -6.81 21.91 2.39
CA ARG A 200 -7.56 21.88 3.67
C ARG A 200 -9.05 22.16 3.50
N ASP A 201 -9.43 23.08 2.62
CA ASP A 201 -10.82 23.46 2.41
C ASP A 201 -11.63 22.35 1.71
N GLY A 202 -10.95 21.46 0.98
CA GLY A 202 -11.55 20.27 0.36
C GLY A 202 -11.80 19.12 1.33
N LEU A 203 -11.40 19.24 2.62
CA LEU A 203 -11.56 18.18 3.61
C LEU A 203 -12.75 18.43 4.53
N GLN A 204 -13.32 17.33 5.03
CA GLN A 204 -14.23 17.30 6.18
C GLN A 204 -13.43 17.43 7.49
N LYS A 205 -14.12 17.60 8.61
CA LYS A 205 -13.47 17.74 9.93
C LYS A 205 -12.67 16.50 10.36
N ASP A 206 -13.06 15.34 9.86
CA ASP A 206 -12.39 14.04 10.11
C ASP A 206 -11.27 13.73 9.12
N GLY A 207 -10.94 14.67 8.22
CA GLY A 207 -9.87 14.49 7.23
C GLY A 207 -10.28 13.73 5.96
N ILE A 208 -11.57 13.42 5.80
CA ILE A 208 -12.10 12.80 4.58
C ILE A 208 -12.31 13.86 3.50
N ALA A 209 -11.89 13.58 2.27
CA ALA A 209 -12.14 14.46 1.13
C ALA A 209 -13.64 14.60 0.86
N ARG A 210 -14.12 15.86 0.72
CA ARG A 210 -15.55 16.16 0.43
C ARG A 210 -15.95 15.67 -0.95
N ASP A 211 -15.08 15.91 -1.91
CA ASP A 211 -15.20 15.46 -3.29
C ASP A 211 -13.91 14.73 -3.71
N PRO A 212 -13.86 13.42 -3.59
CA PRO A 212 -12.68 12.66 -4.00
C PRO A 212 -12.37 12.78 -5.50
N GLN A 213 -13.39 13.00 -6.37
CA GLN A 213 -13.20 13.14 -7.81
C GLN A 213 -12.38 14.38 -8.16
N ALA A 214 -12.56 15.47 -7.43
CA ALA A 214 -11.80 16.70 -7.63
C ALA A 214 -10.28 16.48 -7.56
N ALA A 215 -9.80 15.49 -6.82
CA ALA A 215 -8.38 15.15 -6.77
C ALA A 215 -7.86 14.60 -8.11
N LEU A 216 -8.64 13.76 -8.78
CA LEU A 216 -8.28 13.28 -10.13
C LEU A 216 -8.21 14.42 -11.12
N ASP A 217 -9.19 15.33 -11.07
CA ASP A 217 -9.27 16.48 -11.97
C ASP A 217 -8.07 17.43 -11.76
N LEU A 218 -7.69 17.68 -10.49
CA LEU A 218 -6.52 18.48 -10.14
C LEU A 218 -5.22 17.85 -10.67
N VAL A 219 -5.03 16.56 -10.49
CA VAL A 219 -3.83 15.86 -10.98
C VAL A 219 -3.81 15.82 -12.51
N ALA A 220 -4.95 15.59 -13.17
CA ALA A 220 -5.06 15.60 -14.62
C ALA A 220 -4.73 16.97 -15.21
N ALA A 221 -5.27 18.05 -14.63
CA ALA A 221 -4.97 19.41 -15.05
C ALA A 221 -3.48 19.73 -14.88
N TRP A 222 -2.89 19.38 -13.73
CA TRP A 222 -1.47 19.55 -13.49
C TRP A 222 -0.60 18.80 -14.51
N LEU A 223 -0.96 17.56 -14.88
CA LEU A 223 -0.26 16.82 -15.93
C LEU A 223 -0.32 17.54 -17.28
N GLN A 224 -1.48 18.06 -17.67
CA GLN A 224 -1.64 18.85 -18.90
C GLN A 224 -0.77 20.10 -18.91
N ASP A 225 -0.74 20.83 -17.80
CA ASP A 225 -0.05 22.12 -17.72
C ASP A 225 1.48 21.98 -17.60
N HIS A 226 1.97 20.94 -16.93
CA HIS A 226 3.38 20.84 -16.58
C HIS A 226 4.10 19.64 -17.20
N HIS A 227 3.36 18.63 -17.65
CA HIS A 227 3.86 17.37 -18.17
C HIS A 227 3.13 16.94 -19.46
N ALA A 228 2.96 17.85 -20.41
CA ALA A 228 2.22 17.62 -21.65
C ALA A 228 2.69 16.40 -22.48
N GLY A 229 3.91 15.89 -22.22
CA GLY A 229 4.39 14.65 -22.81
C GLY A 229 3.90 13.37 -22.10
N TRP A 230 3.04 13.48 -21.07
CA TRP A 230 2.44 12.33 -20.41
C TRP A 230 0.95 12.23 -20.78
N ARG A 231 0.52 11.05 -21.16
CA ARG A 231 -0.87 10.72 -21.51
C ARG A 231 -1.49 9.84 -20.43
N ILE A 232 -2.68 10.22 -19.96
CA ILE A 232 -3.48 9.36 -19.08
C ILE A 232 -4.11 8.25 -19.94
N LEU A 233 -3.78 6.99 -19.63
CA LEU A 233 -4.33 5.84 -20.32
C LEU A 233 -5.57 5.28 -19.62
N TRP A 234 -5.57 5.32 -18.28
CA TRP A 234 -6.65 4.78 -17.46
C TRP A 234 -6.65 5.39 -16.06
N THR A 235 -7.84 5.47 -15.48
CA THR A 235 -8.06 5.80 -14.06
C THR A 235 -9.12 4.87 -13.48
N GLY A 236 -8.98 4.52 -12.21
CA GLY A 236 -9.97 3.68 -11.50
C GLY A 236 -9.80 3.72 -9.99
N ASP A 237 -10.76 3.12 -9.30
CA ASP A 237 -10.71 3.02 -7.84
C ASP A 237 -9.61 2.08 -7.36
N SER A 238 -8.99 2.45 -6.24
CA SER A 238 -8.18 1.53 -5.46
C SER A 238 -9.06 0.41 -4.87
N PRO A 239 -8.61 -0.85 -4.85
CA PRO A 239 -9.39 -1.98 -4.33
C PRO A 239 -9.63 -1.91 -2.82
N ILE A 240 -8.86 -1.10 -2.14
CA ILE A 240 -8.98 -0.87 -0.70
C ILE A 240 -8.98 0.63 -0.40
N VAL A 241 -9.78 1.02 0.56
CA VAL A 241 -9.81 2.39 1.08
C VAL A 241 -8.53 2.70 1.87
N GLY A 242 -8.16 3.97 1.92
CA GLY A 242 -7.06 4.45 2.75
C GLY A 242 -7.24 4.12 4.23
N GLY A 243 -6.13 4.19 4.99
CA GLY A 243 -6.15 3.90 6.43
C GLY A 243 -7.13 4.75 7.24
N ASP A 244 -7.44 5.95 6.74
CA ASP A 244 -8.35 6.92 7.34
C ASP A 244 -9.77 6.85 6.75
N GLY A 245 -10.05 5.85 5.89
CA GLY A 245 -11.34 5.68 5.25
C GLY A 245 -11.54 6.49 3.96
N ASN A 246 -10.54 7.24 3.51
CA ASN A 246 -10.60 7.95 2.24
C ASN A 246 -10.65 6.98 1.06
N ARG A 247 -11.50 7.29 0.07
CA ARG A 247 -11.44 6.69 -1.26
C ARG A 247 -10.13 7.09 -1.91
N GLU A 248 -9.48 6.16 -2.59
CA GLU A 248 -8.23 6.40 -3.30
C GLU A 248 -8.37 5.94 -4.76
N PHE A 249 -7.54 6.47 -5.64
CA PHE A 249 -7.59 6.15 -7.06
C PHE A 249 -6.23 5.71 -7.57
N LEU A 250 -6.25 4.88 -8.62
CA LEU A 250 -5.09 4.54 -9.43
C LEU A 250 -5.18 5.28 -10.77
N MET A 251 -4.04 5.77 -11.24
CA MET A 251 -3.93 6.42 -12.55
C MET A 251 -2.75 5.82 -13.32
N HIS A 252 -3.00 5.34 -14.54
CA HIS A 252 -2.00 4.81 -15.46
C HIS A 252 -1.64 5.86 -16.50
N LEU A 253 -0.33 6.13 -16.62
CA LEU A 253 0.25 7.14 -17.49
C LEU A 253 1.28 6.53 -18.43
N GLU A 254 1.44 7.14 -19.60
CA GLU A 254 2.50 6.83 -20.55
C GLU A 254 3.20 8.10 -21.00
N ARG A 255 4.51 8.07 -21.11
CA ARG A 255 5.34 9.13 -21.66
C ARG A 255 5.41 8.99 -23.19
N THR A 256 4.90 9.97 -23.91
CA THR A 256 4.93 10.05 -25.39
C THR A 256 6.21 10.67 -25.90
#